data_96fdb0c6869af74773933663b0abe240
#
_entry.id   96fdb0c6869af74773933663b0abe240
#
_cell.length_a   1.000
_cell.length_b   1.000
_cell.length_c   1.000
_cell.angle_alpha   90.00
_cell.angle_beta   90.00
_cell.angle_gamma   90.00
#
_symmetry.space_group_name_H-M   'P 1'
#
loop_
_entity.id
_entity.type
_entity.pdbx_description
1 polymer ?
#
loop_
_entity_poly.entity_id
_entity_poly.type
_entity_poly.pdbx_seq_one_letter_code
_entity_poly.pdbx_strand_id
1 'polypeptide(L)'
;MKKIIKIILLLTLTFSVSTKEILASEKIKIGLLVPLTGKNSEIGQSIIKSTRLAVNKINNSSIEIIPRDTKSNPADALRAAKELGELGIKIIIGPVFNENQAYLDELKKITFISLTNKGENKSKNIINAGINATSQLRAIQKFIELNE
;
A
#
# COMPACT_ATOMS: atom_id res chain seq x y z
N MET A 1 -56.34 -21.50 -23.73
CA MET A 1 -54.91 -21.87 -23.98
C MET A 1 -54.10 -20.73 -24.59
N LYS A 2 -54.45 -20.11 -25.72
CA LYS A 2 -53.67 -19.05 -26.38
C LYS A 2 -53.42 -17.81 -25.53
N LYS A 3 -54.35 -17.39 -24.61
CA LYS A 3 -54.14 -16.24 -23.69
C LYS A 3 -53.16 -16.56 -22.57
N ILE A 4 -53.15 -17.77 -22.04
CA ILE A 4 -52.23 -18.21 -20.98
C ILE A 4 -50.80 -18.28 -21.51
N ILE A 5 -50.60 -18.76 -22.74
CA ILE A 5 -49.29 -18.83 -23.40
C ILE A 5 -48.72 -17.41 -23.61
N LYS A 6 -49.57 -16.45 -24.00
CA LYS A 6 -49.10 -15.03 -24.14
C LYS A 6 -48.70 -14.39 -22.82
N ILE A 7 -49.40 -14.72 -21.72
CA ILE A 7 -49.06 -14.23 -20.39
C ILE A 7 -47.74 -14.83 -19.90
N ILE A 8 -47.52 -16.12 -20.11
CA ILE A 8 -46.26 -16.78 -19.75
C ILE A 8 -45.12 -16.22 -20.60
N LEU A 9 -45.30 -15.99 -21.89
CA LEU A 9 -44.29 -15.41 -22.78
C LEU A 9 -43.97 -13.95 -22.38
N LEU A 10 -44.96 -13.17 -21.91
CA LEU A 10 -44.76 -11.82 -21.44
C LEU A 10 -43.99 -11.80 -20.07
N LEU A 11 -44.27 -12.79 -19.19
CA LEU A 11 -43.61 -12.91 -17.89
C LEU A 11 -42.16 -13.37 -18.03
N THR A 12 -41.82 -14.19 -19.02
CA THR A 12 -40.43 -14.60 -19.30
C THR A 12 -39.61 -13.46 -19.92
N LEU A 13 -40.26 -12.54 -20.68
CA LEU A 13 -39.58 -11.40 -21.29
C LEU A 13 -39.20 -10.32 -20.26
N THR A 14 -39.95 -10.18 -19.17
CA THR A 14 -39.66 -9.23 -18.11
C THR A 14 -38.57 -9.70 -17.13
N PHE A 15 -38.23 -10.98 -17.14
CA PHE A 15 -37.15 -11.53 -16.28
C PHE A 15 -35.75 -11.43 -16.89
N SER A 16 -35.64 -10.95 -18.15
CA SER A 16 -34.37 -10.52 -18.73
C SER A 16 -33.99 -9.13 -18.26
N VAL A 17 -34.16 -8.84 -16.97
CA VAL A 17 -33.57 -7.66 -16.35
C VAL A 17 -32.06 -7.85 -16.35
N SER A 18 -31.39 -7.08 -17.17
CA SER A 18 -29.96 -6.90 -17.21
C SER A 18 -29.41 -6.85 -15.79
N THR A 19 -28.81 -7.93 -15.33
CA THR A 19 -27.80 -7.84 -14.29
C THR A 19 -26.65 -7.05 -14.89
N LYS A 20 -26.69 -5.73 -14.76
CA LYS A 20 -25.47 -4.94 -14.86
C LYS A 20 -24.55 -5.55 -13.81
N GLU A 21 -23.64 -6.40 -14.25
CA GLU A 21 -22.47 -6.69 -13.44
C GLU A 21 -21.86 -5.34 -13.09
N ILE A 22 -22.08 -4.92 -11.86
CA ILE A 22 -21.28 -3.83 -11.28
C ILE A 22 -19.90 -4.44 -11.24
N LEU A 23 -19.11 -4.21 -12.29
CA LEU A 23 -17.66 -4.41 -12.28
C LEU A 23 -17.17 -3.57 -11.11
N ALA A 24 -17.10 -4.20 -9.93
CA ALA A 24 -16.42 -3.59 -8.80
C ALA A 24 -15.01 -3.29 -9.29
N SER A 25 -14.70 -2.01 -9.47
CA SER A 25 -13.37 -1.57 -9.85
C SER A 25 -12.38 -2.21 -8.88
N GLU A 26 -11.50 -3.06 -9.40
CA GLU A 26 -10.53 -3.77 -8.59
C GLU A 26 -9.68 -2.74 -7.84
N LYS A 27 -9.75 -2.74 -6.51
CA LYS A 27 -9.03 -1.79 -5.68
C LYS A 27 -7.54 -2.08 -5.71
N ILE A 28 -6.75 -1.05 -5.92
CA ILE A 28 -5.30 -1.10 -5.79
C ILE A 28 -4.98 -1.07 -4.29
N LYS A 29 -4.71 -2.24 -3.71
CA LYS A 29 -4.37 -2.38 -2.31
C LYS A 29 -2.88 -2.13 -2.09
N ILE A 30 -2.56 -1.20 -1.18
CA ILE A 30 -1.19 -0.88 -0.77
C ILE A 30 -1.09 -1.12 0.72
N GLY A 31 -0.12 -1.93 1.13
CA GLY A 31 0.18 -2.16 2.54
C GLY A 31 0.93 -0.98 3.15
N LEU A 32 0.74 -0.77 4.46
CA LEU A 32 1.46 0.25 5.22
C LEU A 32 2.00 -0.37 6.50
N LEU A 33 3.32 -0.54 6.60
CA LEU A 33 4.03 -1.07 7.77
C LEU A 33 4.54 0.07 8.64
N VAL A 34 3.85 0.34 9.75
CA VAL A 34 4.14 1.44 10.65
C VAL A 34 3.97 1.02 12.12
N PRO A 35 4.68 1.62 13.07
CA PRO A 35 4.47 1.36 14.48
C PRO A 35 3.16 2.01 14.92
N LEU A 36 2.12 1.22 15.19
CA LEU A 36 0.82 1.74 15.64
C LEU A 36 0.69 1.71 17.15
N THR A 37 1.47 0.86 17.80
CA THR A 37 1.50 0.71 19.25
C THR A 37 2.92 0.85 19.80
N GLY A 38 3.05 1.05 21.12
CA GLY A 38 4.32 1.20 21.81
C GLY A 38 4.95 2.58 21.69
N LYS A 39 6.25 2.69 22.00
CA LYS A 39 6.99 3.94 22.17
C LYS A 39 6.96 4.85 20.93
N ASN A 40 6.90 4.30 19.74
CA ASN A 40 6.97 5.04 18.49
C ASN A 40 5.60 5.20 17.80
N SER A 41 4.50 4.95 18.51
CA SER A 41 3.15 4.99 17.94
C SER A 41 2.76 6.34 17.34
N GLU A 42 3.25 7.45 17.88
CA GLU A 42 3.01 8.79 17.35
C GLU A 42 3.56 8.97 15.94
N ILE A 43 4.72 8.38 15.65
CA ILE A 43 5.32 8.38 14.31
C ILE A 43 4.40 7.61 13.35
N GLY A 44 3.94 6.44 13.74
CA GLY A 44 3.02 5.62 12.95
C GLY A 44 1.70 6.35 12.64
N GLN A 45 1.12 7.00 13.64
CA GLN A 45 -0.11 7.79 13.47
C GLN A 45 0.10 8.98 12.52
N SER A 46 1.25 9.65 12.61
CA SER A 46 1.60 10.75 11.71
C SER A 46 1.72 10.28 10.27
N ILE A 47 2.35 9.13 10.05
CA ILE A 47 2.48 8.52 8.71
C ILE A 47 1.11 8.13 8.16
N ILE A 48 0.21 7.54 8.96
CA ILE A 48 -1.16 7.24 8.53
C ILE A 48 -1.89 8.51 8.08
N LYS A 49 -1.81 9.58 8.87
CA LYS A 49 -2.44 10.86 8.54
C LYS A 49 -1.90 11.42 7.21
N SER A 50 -0.58 11.41 7.05
CA SER A 50 0.08 11.88 5.83
C SER A 50 -0.30 11.04 4.61
N THR A 51 -0.35 9.72 4.76
CA THR A 51 -0.76 8.80 3.70
C THR A 51 -2.21 9.04 3.28
N ARG A 52 -3.12 9.23 4.24
CA ARG A 52 -4.52 9.57 3.95
C ARG A 52 -4.66 10.90 3.21
N LEU A 53 -3.91 11.92 3.61
CA LEU A 53 -3.89 13.20 2.92
C LEU A 53 -3.40 13.06 1.47
N ALA A 54 -2.34 12.27 1.26
CA ALA A 54 -1.81 12.01 -0.07
C ALA A 54 -2.83 11.28 -0.97
N VAL A 55 -3.49 10.23 -0.47
CA VAL A 55 -4.53 9.49 -1.20
C VAL A 55 -5.71 10.40 -1.53
N ASN A 56 -6.16 11.22 -0.57
CA ASN A 56 -7.24 12.18 -0.81
C ASN A 56 -6.85 13.20 -1.89
N LYS A 57 -5.60 13.67 -1.91
CA LYS A 57 -5.11 14.60 -2.93
C LYS A 57 -5.07 13.96 -4.32
N ILE A 58 -4.74 12.67 -4.42
CA ILE A 58 -4.76 11.91 -5.67
C ILE A 58 -6.20 11.77 -6.19
N ASN A 59 -7.20 11.82 -5.29
CA ASN A 59 -8.62 11.72 -5.60
C ASN A 59 -8.98 10.47 -6.43
N ASN A 60 -8.34 9.34 -6.13
CA ASN A 60 -8.60 8.06 -6.77
C ASN A 60 -9.21 7.07 -5.77
N SER A 61 -10.51 6.83 -5.89
CA SER A 61 -11.27 5.91 -5.02
C SER A 61 -10.86 4.44 -5.15
N SER A 62 -10.09 4.10 -6.18
CA SER A 62 -9.57 2.74 -6.37
C SER A 62 -8.37 2.41 -5.46
N ILE A 63 -7.74 3.42 -4.81
CA ILE A 63 -6.61 3.19 -3.92
C ILE A 63 -7.10 2.89 -2.50
N GLU A 64 -6.67 1.78 -1.95
CA GLU A 64 -6.95 1.35 -0.58
C GLU A 64 -5.64 1.14 0.18
N ILE A 65 -5.48 1.83 1.31
CA ILE A 65 -4.32 1.69 2.19
C ILE A 65 -4.68 0.74 3.35
N ILE A 66 -3.89 -0.30 3.53
CA ILE A 66 -4.09 -1.31 4.56
C ILE A 66 -2.94 -1.24 5.57
N PRO A 67 -3.12 -0.57 6.72
CA PRO A 67 -2.08 -0.46 7.74
C PRO A 67 -1.93 -1.76 8.53
N ARG A 68 -0.68 -2.03 8.96
CA ARG A 68 -0.32 -3.09 9.89
C ARG A 68 0.71 -2.58 10.89
N ASP A 69 0.56 -3.03 12.12
CA ASP A 69 1.42 -2.63 13.23
C ASP A 69 2.73 -3.42 13.24
N THR A 70 3.84 -2.71 13.17
CA THR A 70 5.19 -3.29 13.31
C THR A 70 5.66 -3.34 14.75
N LYS A 71 4.99 -2.67 15.68
CA LYS A 71 5.39 -2.48 17.08
C LYS A 71 6.86 -2.06 17.23
N SER A 72 7.45 -1.48 16.20
CA SER A 72 8.89 -1.18 16.10
C SER A 72 9.78 -2.42 16.29
N ASN A 73 9.31 -3.61 15.91
CA ASN A 73 9.98 -4.89 16.12
C ASN A 73 10.13 -5.63 14.78
N PRO A 74 11.33 -6.19 14.45
CA PRO A 74 11.56 -6.90 13.20
C PRO A 74 10.66 -8.12 12.99
N ALA A 75 10.42 -8.92 14.05
CA ALA A 75 9.59 -10.12 13.95
C ALA A 75 8.12 -9.76 13.69
N ASP A 76 7.58 -8.74 14.37
CA ASP A 76 6.24 -8.24 14.13
C ASP A 76 6.11 -7.60 12.75
N ALA A 77 7.13 -6.88 12.27
CA ALA A 77 7.17 -6.34 10.92
C ALA A 77 7.12 -7.44 9.85
N LEU A 78 7.89 -8.51 10.01
CA LEU A 78 7.87 -9.66 9.10
C LEU A 78 6.50 -10.36 9.11
N ARG A 79 5.93 -10.60 10.29
CA ARG A 79 4.59 -11.20 10.42
C ARG A 79 3.53 -10.35 9.72
N ALA A 80 3.52 -9.05 9.99
CA ALA A 80 2.59 -8.11 9.38
C ALA A 80 2.75 -8.03 7.85
N ALA A 81 3.99 -8.12 7.34
CA ALA A 81 4.27 -8.16 5.91
C ALA A 81 3.75 -9.45 5.26
N LYS A 82 3.87 -10.61 5.93
CA LYS A 82 3.30 -11.88 5.47
C LYS A 82 1.78 -11.81 5.39
N GLU A 83 1.12 -11.30 6.44
CA GLU A 83 -0.34 -11.10 6.46
C GLU A 83 -0.81 -10.23 5.28
N LEU A 84 -0.10 -9.13 4.98
CA LEU A 84 -0.39 -8.30 3.81
C LEU A 84 -0.21 -9.05 2.49
N GLY A 85 0.84 -9.88 2.39
CA GLY A 85 1.08 -10.73 1.23
C GLY A 85 -0.02 -11.77 0.99
N GLU A 86 -0.56 -12.38 2.06
CA GLU A 86 -1.71 -13.30 2.01
C GLU A 86 -2.98 -12.61 1.50
N LEU A 87 -3.14 -11.31 1.75
CA LEU A 87 -4.21 -10.49 1.16
C LEU A 87 -3.96 -10.10 -0.31
N GLY A 88 -2.90 -10.64 -0.93
CA GLY A 88 -2.54 -10.38 -2.32
C GLY A 88 -1.81 -9.03 -2.55
N ILE A 89 -1.40 -8.35 -1.49
CA ILE A 89 -0.71 -7.06 -1.59
C ILE A 89 0.73 -7.28 -2.05
N LYS A 90 1.12 -6.56 -3.10
CA LYS A 90 2.45 -6.65 -3.72
C LYS A 90 3.34 -5.42 -3.46
N ILE A 91 2.74 -4.32 -3.02
CA ILE A 91 3.46 -3.08 -2.72
C ILE A 91 3.15 -2.69 -1.27
N ILE A 92 4.20 -2.50 -0.49
CA ILE A 92 4.11 -2.12 0.92
C ILE A 92 4.98 -0.89 1.16
N ILE A 93 4.40 0.17 1.71
CA ILE A 93 5.10 1.36 2.19
C ILE A 93 5.54 1.09 3.63
N GLY A 94 6.80 1.33 3.92
CA GLY A 94 7.44 0.95 5.17
C GLY A 94 8.42 -0.23 4.99
N PRO A 95 9.07 -0.65 6.06
CA PRO A 95 8.98 -0.13 7.41
C PRO A 95 9.62 1.25 7.60
N VAL A 96 9.40 1.84 8.78
CA VAL A 96 9.95 3.15 9.16
C VAL A 96 11.40 3.02 9.64
N PHE A 97 11.66 2.04 10.46
CA PHE A 97 12.96 1.81 11.07
C PHE A 97 13.77 0.78 10.32
N ASN A 98 15.07 1.01 10.20
CA ASN A 98 15.98 0.13 9.48
C ASN A 98 16.02 -1.30 10.06
N GLU A 99 15.96 -1.43 11.37
CA GLU A 99 15.97 -2.72 12.06
C GLU A 99 14.79 -3.60 11.62
N ASN A 100 13.67 -2.98 11.29
CA ASN A 100 12.45 -3.68 10.85
C ASN A 100 12.52 -4.16 9.40
N GLN A 101 13.61 -3.88 8.67
CA GLN A 101 13.85 -4.46 7.34
C GLN A 101 14.39 -5.90 7.41
N ALA A 102 14.85 -6.34 8.58
CA ALA A 102 15.38 -7.69 8.74
C ALA A 102 14.36 -8.72 8.25
N TYR A 103 14.83 -9.65 7.42
CA TYR A 103 14.06 -10.76 6.86
C TYR A 103 12.97 -10.36 5.82
N LEU A 104 12.69 -9.07 5.58
CA LEU A 104 11.70 -8.66 4.55
C LEU A 104 12.17 -9.00 3.13
N ASP A 105 13.47 -9.12 2.93
CA ASP A 105 14.06 -9.52 1.65
C ASP A 105 13.74 -10.98 1.27
N GLU A 106 13.29 -11.81 2.21
CA GLU A 106 12.79 -13.16 1.95
C GLU A 106 11.47 -13.15 1.17
N LEU A 107 10.68 -12.08 1.30
CA LEU A 107 9.37 -11.92 0.66
C LEU A 107 9.50 -11.40 -0.79
N LYS A 108 10.14 -12.19 -1.66
CA LYS A 108 10.52 -11.80 -3.04
C LYS A 108 9.36 -11.30 -3.93
N LYS A 109 8.11 -11.66 -3.61
CA LYS A 109 6.91 -11.26 -4.38
C LYS A 109 6.35 -9.91 -3.94
N ILE A 110 6.92 -9.32 -2.89
CA ILE A 110 6.47 -8.04 -2.31
C ILE A 110 7.59 -7.02 -2.52
N THR A 111 7.23 -5.84 -3.02
CA THR A 111 8.13 -4.69 -3.10
C THR A 111 7.88 -3.79 -1.90
N PHE A 112 8.93 -3.49 -1.14
CA PHE A 112 8.90 -2.59 0.00
C PHE A 112 9.46 -1.23 -0.37
N ILE A 113 8.72 -0.17 -0.06
CA ILE A 113 9.19 1.22 -0.14
C ILE A 113 9.48 1.66 1.29
N SER A 114 10.70 1.38 1.76
CA SER A 114 11.13 1.64 3.12
C SER A 114 11.32 3.15 3.36
N LEU A 115 10.83 3.63 4.50
CA LEU A 115 10.94 5.03 4.92
C LEU A 115 12.21 5.32 5.73
N THR A 116 13.09 4.34 5.89
CA THR A 116 14.35 4.52 6.60
C THR A 116 15.29 5.50 5.89
N ASN A 117 16.05 6.23 6.68
CA ASN A 117 17.11 7.11 6.19
C ASN A 117 18.48 6.43 6.07
N LYS A 118 18.62 5.15 6.42
CA LYS A 118 19.86 4.39 6.20
C LYS A 118 19.98 3.98 4.73
N GLY A 119 21.13 4.32 4.13
CA GLY A 119 21.28 4.40 2.68
C GLY A 119 21.55 3.12 1.92
N GLU A 120 22.00 2.02 2.52
CA GLU A 120 22.40 0.84 1.76
C GLU A 120 21.56 -0.39 2.10
N ASN A 121 20.75 -0.77 1.13
CA ASN A 121 20.10 -2.07 1.12
C ASN A 121 20.47 -2.79 -0.19
N LYS A 122 21.05 -4.00 -0.07
CA LYS A 122 21.40 -4.85 -1.22
C LYS A 122 20.23 -5.69 -1.72
N SER A 123 19.09 -5.63 -1.05
CA SER A 123 17.91 -6.42 -1.40
C SER A 123 17.22 -5.87 -2.64
N LYS A 124 16.89 -6.73 -3.58
CA LYS A 124 16.26 -6.34 -4.86
C LYS A 124 14.79 -5.89 -4.71
N ASN A 125 14.15 -6.28 -3.62
CA ASN A 125 12.73 -6.00 -3.37
C ASN A 125 12.49 -4.92 -2.31
N ILE A 126 13.55 -4.25 -1.81
CA ILE A 126 13.45 -3.14 -0.86
C ILE A 126 14.05 -1.89 -1.46
N ILE A 127 13.25 -0.86 -1.63
CA ILE A 127 13.64 0.46 -2.12
C ILE A 127 13.65 1.41 -0.92
N ASN A 128 14.80 1.99 -0.60
CA ASN A 128 14.91 2.98 0.45
C ASN A 128 14.49 4.36 -0.10
N ALA A 129 13.37 4.89 0.39
CA ALA A 129 12.81 6.18 -0.01
C ALA A 129 13.08 7.30 1.02
N GLY A 130 13.70 6.97 2.15
CA GLY A 130 14.03 7.96 3.17
C GLY A 130 15.18 8.89 2.72
N ILE A 131 15.14 10.11 3.21
CA ILE A 131 16.19 11.11 2.96
C ILE A 131 17.39 10.78 3.85
N ASN A 132 18.53 10.45 3.25
CA ASN A 132 19.77 10.14 3.96
C ASN A 132 20.82 11.25 3.76
N ALA A 133 21.89 11.22 4.58
CA ALA A 133 22.94 12.21 4.53
C ALA A 133 23.58 12.35 3.13
N THR A 134 23.80 11.25 2.43
CA THR A 134 24.39 11.26 1.08
C THR A 134 23.48 11.96 0.07
N SER A 135 22.17 11.72 0.11
CA SER A 135 21.22 12.40 -0.78
C SER A 135 21.13 13.89 -0.47
N GLN A 136 21.21 14.28 0.81
CA GLN A 136 21.25 15.68 1.21
C GLN A 136 22.52 16.38 0.71
N LEU A 137 23.69 15.78 0.91
CA LEU A 137 24.96 16.33 0.43
C LEU A 137 24.99 16.49 -1.10
N ARG A 138 24.48 15.49 -1.83
CA ARG A 138 24.36 15.58 -3.30
C ARG A 138 23.42 16.73 -3.72
N ALA A 139 22.32 16.92 -3.02
CA ALA A 139 21.40 18.01 -3.31
C ALA A 139 22.03 19.38 -3.09
N ILE A 140 22.80 19.54 -1.99
CA ILE A 140 23.55 20.76 -1.69
C ILE A 140 24.62 21.00 -2.75
N GLN A 141 25.42 19.98 -3.08
CA GLN A 141 26.44 20.09 -4.12
C GLN A 141 25.85 20.56 -5.45
N LYS A 142 24.76 19.89 -5.89
CA LYS A 142 24.08 20.26 -7.12
C LYS A 142 23.50 21.68 -7.09
N PHE A 143 23.01 22.13 -5.93
CA PHE A 143 22.54 23.51 -5.77
C PHE A 143 23.68 24.52 -5.94
N ILE A 144 24.85 24.25 -5.38
CA ILE A 144 26.05 25.10 -5.52
C ILE A 144 26.45 25.16 -7.00
N GLU A 145 26.62 23.99 -7.67
CA GLU A 145 27.00 23.89 -9.08
C GLU A 145 26.05 24.65 -10.04
N LEU A 146 24.78 24.81 -9.67
CA LEU A 146 23.79 25.51 -10.50
C LEU A 146 23.75 27.04 -10.23
N ASN A 147 24.43 27.53 -9.18
CA ASN A 147 24.39 28.93 -8.78
C ASN A 147 25.80 29.58 -8.77
N GLU A 148 26.83 28.89 -9.26
CA GLU A 148 28.12 29.43 -9.65
C GLU A 148 28.10 29.86 -11.13
#